data_2f9ff9b414ffac074dd0f2353e367561
#
_entry.id   2f9ff9b414ffac074dd0f2353e367561
#
_cell.length_a   1.000
_cell.length_b   1.000
_cell.length_c   1.000
_cell.angle_alpha   90.00
_cell.angle_beta   90.00
_cell.angle_gamma   90.00
#
_symmetry.space_group_name_H-M   'P 1'
#
loop_
_entity.id
_entity.type
_entity.pdbx_description
1 polymer ?
#
loop_
_entity_poly.entity_id
_entity_poly.type
_entity_poly.pdbx_seq_one_letter_code
_entity_poly.pdbx_strand_id
1 'polypeptide(L)'
;GRNHQGRLTAFRKGGGHKRRYRVVDFKRSSFAEAEVLSIEYDPNRSAFIAKVVDTQGIPHYILAPVDLKVGDKVESGPNVPIRIGNALPLSSIPVGTAVHNIELKPGYGGQYARSAGTFGVLIQKAPDGKYAQIRLKSKEQRLVPLNCMATIGVVSNPDHGSIVISKAGRSRWLRK
;
A
#
# COMPACT_ATOMS: atom_id res chain seq x y z
N GLY A 1 6.22 -25.83 -7.10
CA GLY A 1 5.41 -24.85 -7.80
C GLY A 1 5.81 -24.70 -9.26
N ARG A 2 4.85 -24.39 -10.11
CA ARG A 2 5.03 -24.21 -11.55
C ARG A 2 4.70 -22.75 -11.93
N ASN A 3 5.37 -22.22 -12.95
CA ASN A 3 5.06 -20.89 -13.52
C ASN A 3 3.88 -21.00 -14.51
N HIS A 4 3.54 -19.87 -15.16
CA HIS A 4 2.47 -19.81 -16.17
C HIS A 4 2.73 -20.66 -17.42
N GLN A 5 4.00 -21.00 -17.70
CA GLN A 5 4.42 -21.90 -18.80
C GLN A 5 4.44 -23.37 -18.39
N GLY A 6 4.06 -23.72 -17.17
CA GLY A 6 4.07 -25.07 -16.64
C GLY A 6 5.45 -25.58 -16.18
N ARG A 7 6.52 -24.79 -16.26
CA ARG A 7 7.86 -25.16 -15.81
C ARG A 7 7.94 -25.18 -14.28
N LEU A 8 8.64 -26.14 -13.73
CA LEU A 8 8.88 -26.26 -12.30
C LEU A 8 9.88 -25.18 -11.86
N THR A 9 9.40 -24.17 -11.13
CA THR A 9 10.22 -23.03 -10.64
C THR A 9 10.50 -23.08 -9.14
N ALA A 10 9.71 -23.84 -8.38
CA ALA A 10 9.94 -24.07 -6.96
C ALA A 10 9.74 -25.56 -6.66
N PHE A 11 10.84 -26.25 -6.32
CA PHE A 11 10.82 -27.67 -5.99
C PHE A 11 10.01 -27.92 -4.70
N ARG A 12 9.33 -29.07 -4.63
CA ARG A 12 8.61 -29.57 -3.46
C ARG A 12 7.52 -28.63 -2.93
N LYS A 13 7.08 -27.66 -3.73
CA LYS A 13 5.93 -26.81 -3.43
C LYS A 13 4.80 -27.12 -4.38
N GLY A 14 3.63 -27.45 -3.82
CA GLY A 14 2.39 -27.59 -4.57
C GLY A 14 1.79 -26.25 -4.95
N GLY A 15 0.69 -26.27 -5.69
CA GLY A 15 -0.14 -25.11 -5.91
C GLY A 15 -0.89 -24.70 -4.63
N GLY A 16 -1.04 -23.38 -4.40
CA GLY A 16 -1.85 -22.87 -3.31
C GLY A 16 -3.35 -23.04 -3.59
N HIS A 17 -4.17 -22.73 -2.59
CA HIS A 17 -5.61 -22.63 -2.74
C HIS A 17 -5.97 -21.50 -3.72
N LYS A 18 -6.94 -21.73 -4.62
CA LYS A 18 -7.46 -20.72 -5.55
C LYS A 18 -7.97 -19.50 -4.77
N ARG A 19 -7.56 -18.30 -5.15
CA ARG A 19 -7.92 -17.03 -4.50
C ARG A 19 -8.64 -16.13 -5.48
N ARG A 20 -9.65 -15.43 -5.01
CA ARG A 20 -10.29 -14.36 -5.79
C ARG A 20 -9.39 -13.15 -5.77
N TYR A 21 -9.10 -12.60 -6.94
CA TYR A 21 -8.30 -11.38 -7.09
C TYR A 21 -9.18 -10.14 -6.94
N ARG A 22 -8.69 -9.14 -6.22
CA ARG A 22 -9.27 -7.80 -6.15
C ARG A 22 -8.35 -6.83 -6.85
N VAL A 23 -8.92 -6.04 -7.75
CA VAL A 23 -8.16 -4.98 -8.42
C VAL A 23 -8.06 -3.82 -7.45
N VAL A 24 -6.83 -3.55 -6.97
CA VAL A 24 -6.54 -2.45 -6.03
C VAL A 24 -5.93 -1.30 -6.83
N ASP A 25 -6.45 -0.09 -6.63
CA ASP A 25 -5.90 1.12 -7.23
C ASP A 25 -4.63 1.57 -6.51
N PHE A 26 -3.48 1.18 -7.05
CA PHE A 26 -2.17 1.62 -6.56
C PHE A 26 -1.75 2.97 -7.13
N LYS A 27 -2.38 3.43 -8.22
CA LYS A 27 -2.05 4.72 -8.83
C LYS A 27 -2.73 5.88 -8.14
N ARG A 28 -3.88 5.61 -7.52
CA ARG A 28 -4.71 6.64 -6.89
C ARG A 28 -5.13 7.74 -7.88
N SER A 29 -5.36 7.35 -9.13
CA SER A 29 -5.77 8.23 -10.23
C SER A 29 -7.20 7.99 -10.67
N SER A 30 -7.88 6.98 -10.11
CA SER A 30 -9.24 6.59 -10.52
C SER A 30 -10.30 7.57 -10.01
N PHE A 31 -10.02 8.33 -8.96
CA PHE A 31 -10.94 9.29 -8.35
C PHE A 31 -10.19 10.44 -7.69
N ALA A 32 -10.84 11.61 -7.58
CA ALA A 32 -10.34 12.76 -6.84
C ALA A 32 -10.76 12.71 -5.36
N GLU A 33 -12.00 12.36 -5.08
CA GLU A 33 -12.59 12.20 -3.74
C GLU A 33 -13.42 10.93 -3.69
N ALA A 34 -13.35 10.19 -2.58
CA ALA A 34 -14.15 9.00 -2.33
C ALA A 34 -14.41 8.82 -0.83
N GLU A 35 -15.48 8.12 -0.48
CA GLU A 35 -15.85 7.78 0.89
C GLU A 35 -15.57 6.29 1.16
N VAL A 36 -15.04 5.99 2.34
CA VAL A 36 -14.76 4.63 2.79
C VAL A 36 -16.04 3.92 3.20
N LEU A 37 -16.45 2.89 2.46
CA LEU A 37 -17.63 2.07 2.80
C LEU A 37 -17.32 0.93 3.75
N SER A 38 -16.20 0.23 3.53
CA SER A 38 -15.81 -0.93 4.34
C SER A 38 -14.30 -1.16 4.32
N ILE A 39 -13.80 -1.82 5.36
CA ILE A 39 -12.42 -2.33 5.40
C ILE A 39 -12.50 -3.84 5.30
N GLU A 40 -11.82 -4.42 4.31
CA GLU A 40 -11.98 -5.82 3.93
C GLU A 40 -10.65 -6.59 3.99
N TYR A 41 -10.76 -7.90 4.21
CA TYR A 41 -9.67 -8.83 4.08
C TYR A 41 -9.39 -9.15 2.61
N ASP A 42 -8.12 -9.12 2.21
CA ASP A 42 -7.69 -9.58 0.89
C ASP A 42 -6.79 -10.81 1.02
N PRO A 43 -7.17 -11.96 0.42
CA PRO A 43 -6.37 -13.18 0.49
C PRO A 43 -5.02 -13.09 -0.25
N ASN A 44 -4.81 -12.05 -1.08
CA ASN A 44 -3.62 -11.88 -1.90
C ASN A 44 -2.53 -11.03 -1.23
N ARG A 45 -2.82 -10.43 -0.08
CA ARG A 45 -1.88 -9.59 0.66
C ARG A 45 -2.05 -9.71 2.17
N SER A 46 -1.04 -9.27 2.89
CA SER A 46 -1.06 -9.24 4.36
C SER A 46 -1.77 -8.02 4.94
N ALA A 47 -1.89 -6.95 4.17
CA ALA A 47 -2.60 -5.73 4.54
C ALA A 47 -4.10 -5.86 4.29
N PHE A 48 -4.92 -5.12 5.03
CA PHE A 48 -6.33 -4.92 4.70
C PHE A 48 -6.47 -3.95 3.53
N ILE A 49 -7.60 -4.02 2.85
CA ILE A 49 -8.01 -3.10 1.77
C ILE A 49 -9.25 -2.34 2.20
N ALA A 50 -9.39 -1.11 1.76
CA ALA A 50 -10.60 -0.33 1.93
C ALA A 50 -11.38 -0.28 0.63
N LYS A 51 -12.66 -0.60 0.70
CA LYS A 51 -13.62 -0.36 -0.38
C LYS A 51 -14.09 1.07 -0.25
N VAL A 52 -13.85 1.87 -1.26
CA VAL A 52 -14.25 3.27 -1.31
C VAL A 52 -15.20 3.50 -2.48
N VAL A 53 -16.06 4.47 -2.36
CA VAL A 53 -16.98 4.88 -3.43
C VAL A 53 -16.69 6.33 -3.78
N ASP A 54 -16.48 6.59 -5.05
CA ASP A 54 -16.26 7.94 -5.57
C ASP A 54 -17.56 8.76 -5.64
N THR A 55 -17.46 10.02 -6.02
CA THR A 55 -18.59 10.94 -6.18
C THR A 55 -19.58 10.50 -7.28
N GLN A 56 -19.17 9.57 -8.15
CA GLN A 56 -20.01 9.01 -9.23
C GLN A 56 -20.70 7.71 -8.80
N GLY A 57 -20.46 7.23 -7.58
CA GLY A 57 -21.00 5.97 -7.07
C GLY A 57 -20.23 4.73 -7.52
N ILE A 58 -19.05 4.88 -8.14
CA ILE A 58 -18.23 3.75 -8.61
C ILE A 58 -17.36 3.24 -7.46
N PRO A 59 -17.40 1.93 -7.16
CA PRO A 59 -16.58 1.36 -6.10
C PRO A 59 -15.14 1.10 -6.55
N HIS A 60 -14.17 1.46 -5.71
CA HIS A 60 -12.75 1.18 -5.89
C HIS A 60 -12.18 0.49 -4.66
N TYR A 61 -11.08 -0.24 -4.82
CA TYR A 61 -10.29 -0.75 -3.72
C TYR A 61 -8.97 0.01 -3.60
N ILE A 62 -8.62 0.38 -2.38
CA ILE A 62 -7.32 0.98 -2.05
C ILE A 62 -6.66 0.21 -0.90
N LEU A 63 -5.37 0.41 -0.68
CA LEU A 63 -4.73 -0.08 0.55
C LEU A 63 -5.30 0.69 1.74
N ALA A 64 -5.72 -0.03 2.76
CA ALA A 64 -6.17 0.60 3.99
C ALA A 64 -4.97 0.97 4.85
N PRO A 65 -4.77 2.24 5.22
CA PRO A 65 -3.83 2.61 6.28
C PRO A 65 -4.36 2.26 7.67
N VAL A 66 -3.48 2.27 8.67
CA VAL A 66 -3.86 2.24 10.08
C VAL A 66 -4.69 3.50 10.38
N ASP A 67 -5.66 3.36 11.26
CA ASP A 67 -6.55 4.45 11.73
C ASP A 67 -7.57 4.98 10.69
N LEU A 68 -7.61 4.43 9.48
CA LEU A 68 -8.69 4.71 8.53
C LEU A 68 -9.99 4.05 9.03
N LYS A 69 -11.08 4.79 9.03
CA LYS A 69 -12.40 4.33 9.49
C LYS A 69 -13.42 4.34 8.36
N VAL A 70 -14.47 3.57 8.54
CA VAL A 70 -15.66 3.62 7.67
C VAL A 70 -16.31 4.99 7.82
N GLY A 71 -16.68 5.61 6.70
CA GLY A 71 -17.23 6.96 6.64
C GLY A 71 -16.17 8.07 6.46
N ASP A 72 -14.87 7.73 6.56
CA ASP A 72 -13.81 8.72 6.28
C ASP A 72 -13.78 9.05 4.79
N LYS A 73 -13.46 10.30 4.49
CA LYS A 73 -13.22 10.77 3.12
C LYS A 73 -11.74 10.66 2.79
N VAL A 74 -11.45 10.14 1.61
CA VAL A 74 -10.10 10.02 1.06
C VAL A 74 -10.01 10.74 -0.27
N GLU A 75 -8.95 11.50 -0.44
CA GLU A 75 -8.74 12.37 -1.59
C GLU A 75 -7.40 12.06 -2.26
N SER A 76 -7.31 12.45 -3.53
CA SER A 76 -6.09 12.26 -4.33
C SER A 76 -5.81 13.50 -5.17
N GLY A 77 -4.63 14.08 -5.05
CA GLY A 77 -4.24 15.26 -5.83
C GLY A 77 -3.12 16.08 -5.19
N PRO A 78 -2.66 17.15 -5.87
CA PRO A 78 -1.54 17.95 -5.39
C PRO A 78 -1.90 18.91 -4.24
N ASN A 79 -3.17 19.37 -4.14
CA ASN A 79 -3.63 20.37 -3.19
C ASN A 79 -4.57 19.80 -2.12
N VAL A 80 -4.43 18.52 -1.85
CA VAL A 80 -5.27 17.80 -0.89
C VAL A 80 -4.71 17.97 0.54
N PRO A 81 -5.56 18.03 1.59
CA PRO A 81 -5.08 18.13 2.97
C PRO A 81 -4.29 16.90 3.37
N ILE A 82 -3.30 17.09 4.27
CA ILE A 82 -2.44 16.02 4.77
C ILE A 82 -3.19 15.24 5.84
N ARG A 83 -4.02 14.28 5.38
CA ARG A 83 -4.80 13.38 6.24
C ARG A 83 -4.47 11.93 5.90
N ILE A 84 -4.65 11.03 6.86
CA ILE A 84 -4.44 9.60 6.66
C ILE A 84 -5.34 9.08 5.55
N GLY A 85 -4.75 8.34 4.60
CA GLY A 85 -5.46 7.81 3.43
C GLY A 85 -5.41 8.69 2.18
N ASN A 86 -5.09 9.98 2.31
CA ASN A 86 -4.96 10.88 1.17
C ASN A 86 -3.68 10.62 0.38
N ALA A 87 -3.77 10.75 -0.93
CA ALA A 87 -2.65 10.55 -1.85
C ALA A 87 -2.20 11.88 -2.46
N LEU A 88 -0.92 12.19 -2.30
CA LEU A 88 -0.31 13.43 -2.77
C LEU A 88 1.02 13.16 -3.48
N PRO A 89 1.48 14.05 -4.36
CA PRO A 89 2.86 14.04 -4.81
C PRO A 89 3.81 14.36 -3.65
N LEU A 90 5.00 13.74 -3.65
CA LEU A 90 6.00 13.91 -2.59
C LEU A 90 6.41 15.39 -2.40
N SER A 91 6.29 16.21 -3.45
CA SER A 91 6.52 17.66 -3.38
C SER A 91 5.62 18.36 -2.38
N SER A 92 4.36 17.93 -2.24
CA SER A 92 3.37 18.53 -1.35
C SER A 92 3.40 17.98 0.08
N ILE A 93 4.07 16.83 0.30
CA ILE A 93 4.12 16.17 1.61
C ILE A 93 5.22 16.78 2.48
N PRO A 94 4.98 17.17 3.74
CA PRO A 94 6.01 17.66 4.65
C PRO A 94 7.07 16.60 4.99
N VAL A 95 8.27 17.07 5.27
CA VAL A 95 9.34 16.23 5.80
C VAL A 95 8.94 15.69 7.18
N GLY A 96 9.34 14.45 7.48
CA GLY A 96 8.96 13.74 8.71
C GLY A 96 7.67 12.93 8.60
N THR A 97 6.86 13.13 7.56
CA THR A 97 5.60 12.41 7.39
C THR A 97 5.82 10.93 7.03
N ALA A 98 5.04 10.05 7.68
CA ALA A 98 4.98 8.64 7.31
C ALA A 98 4.07 8.46 6.10
N VAL A 99 4.56 7.75 5.09
CA VAL A 99 3.85 7.52 3.81
C VAL A 99 3.94 6.05 3.40
N HIS A 100 2.97 5.60 2.64
CA HIS A 100 2.94 4.26 2.06
C HIS A 100 2.51 4.32 0.59
N ASN A 101 2.45 3.17 -0.08
CA ASN A 101 2.05 3.09 -1.50
C ASN A 101 2.85 4.07 -2.38
N ILE A 102 4.17 4.08 -2.21
CA ILE A 102 5.06 5.08 -2.79
C ILE A 102 5.41 4.66 -4.22
N GLU A 103 5.25 5.55 -5.18
CA GLU A 103 5.71 5.35 -6.55
C GLU A 103 7.22 5.46 -6.66
N LEU A 104 7.80 4.75 -7.64
CA LEU A 104 9.20 4.87 -8.05
C LEU A 104 9.37 5.73 -9.29
N LYS A 105 8.38 5.65 -10.18
CA LYS A 105 8.30 6.46 -11.39
C LYS A 105 6.90 7.07 -11.46
N PRO A 106 6.77 8.35 -11.80
CA PRO A 106 5.49 9.01 -11.84
C PRO A 106 4.49 8.27 -12.76
N GLY A 107 3.27 8.05 -12.27
CA GLY A 107 2.17 7.42 -13.01
C GLY A 107 2.24 5.90 -13.16
N TYR A 108 3.26 5.22 -12.62
CA TYR A 108 3.34 3.75 -12.66
C TYR A 108 2.61 3.08 -11.50
N GLY A 109 2.15 3.83 -10.53
CA GLY A 109 1.50 3.33 -9.31
C GLY A 109 2.50 2.96 -8.22
N GLY A 110 2.00 2.88 -6.99
CA GLY A 110 2.82 2.61 -5.82
C GLY A 110 3.48 1.23 -5.88
N GLN A 111 4.77 1.20 -5.57
CA GLN A 111 5.59 -0.01 -5.57
C GLN A 111 6.21 -0.28 -4.20
N TYR A 112 6.59 0.74 -3.44
CA TYR A 112 7.12 0.61 -2.09
C TYR A 112 6.06 0.72 -1.00
N ALA A 113 6.33 0.11 0.15
CA ALA A 113 5.50 0.16 1.36
C ALA A 113 4.03 -0.23 1.09
N ARG A 114 3.80 -1.46 0.59
CA ARG A 114 2.46 -2.02 0.32
C ARG A 114 2.06 -3.17 1.24
N SER A 115 3.03 -3.77 1.93
CA SER A 115 2.77 -4.89 2.83
C SER A 115 2.30 -4.40 4.20
N ALA A 116 1.67 -5.27 4.98
CA ALA A 116 1.17 -4.96 6.32
C ALA A 116 2.22 -4.27 7.20
N GLY A 117 1.84 -3.18 7.85
CA GLY A 117 2.66 -2.43 8.78
C GLY A 117 3.91 -1.80 8.18
N THR A 118 3.99 -1.67 6.85
CA THR A 118 5.12 -0.99 6.19
C THR A 118 4.82 0.49 5.96
N PHE A 119 5.87 1.28 5.96
CA PHE A 119 5.84 2.72 5.68
C PHE A 119 7.22 3.19 5.23
N GLY A 120 7.27 4.36 4.65
CA GLY A 120 8.49 5.15 4.47
C GLY A 120 8.33 6.47 5.18
N VAL A 121 9.43 7.07 5.63
CA VAL A 121 9.44 8.42 6.20
C VAL A 121 10.18 9.34 5.24
N LEU A 122 9.55 10.43 4.86
CA LEU A 122 10.17 11.47 4.05
C LEU A 122 11.22 12.20 4.91
N ILE A 123 12.52 12.02 4.62
CA ILE A 123 13.61 12.60 5.40
C ILE A 123 13.89 14.04 4.95
N GLN A 124 14.07 14.22 3.65
CA GLN A 124 14.37 15.52 3.06
C GLN A 124 13.97 15.57 1.60
N LYS A 125 13.83 16.78 1.09
CA LYS A 125 13.68 17.07 -0.33
C LYS A 125 15.00 17.68 -0.82
N ALA A 126 15.48 17.20 -1.96
CA ALA A 126 16.71 17.72 -2.52
C ALA A 126 16.56 19.21 -2.88
N PRO A 127 17.59 20.02 -2.69
CA PRO A 127 17.54 21.47 -2.96
C PRO A 127 17.32 21.78 -4.46
N ASP A 128 17.66 20.84 -5.34
CA ASP A 128 17.42 20.94 -6.79
C ASP A 128 15.93 20.73 -7.17
N GLY A 129 15.08 20.41 -6.22
CA GLY A 129 13.64 20.20 -6.43
C GLY A 129 13.30 18.96 -7.28
N LYS A 130 14.26 18.05 -7.52
CA LYS A 130 14.03 16.86 -8.39
C LYS A 130 13.68 15.61 -7.60
N TYR A 131 14.31 15.40 -6.45
CA TYR A 131 14.21 14.16 -5.68
C TYR A 131 13.83 14.39 -4.22
N ALA A 132 13.15 13.40 -3.66
CA ALA A 132 12.91 13.24 -2.24
C ALA A 132 13.70 12.04 -1.72
N GLN A 133 14.26 12.15 -0.51
CA GLN A 133 14.90 11.04 0.18
C GLN A 133 13.91 10.41 1.16
N ILE A 134 13.62 9.14 0.97
CA ILE A 134 12.68 8.37 1.78
C ILE A 134 13.43 7.25 2.49
N ARG A 135 13.24 7.15 3.81
CA ARG A 135 13.72 6.03 4.62
C ARG A 135 12.62 5.01 4.78
N LEU A 136 12.83 3.82 4.28
CA LEU A 136 11.92 2.68 4.42
C LEU A 136 11.98 2.07 5.83
N LYS A 137 10.98 1.24 6.18
CA LYS A 137 10.96 0.49 7.45
C LYS A 137 12.22 -0.38 7.66
N SER A 138 12.84 -0.85 6.57
CA SER A 138 14.13 -1.56 6.57
C SER A 138 15.33 -0.71 6.94
N LYS A 139 15.16 0.59 7.21
CA LYS A 139 16.18 1.63 7.40
C LYS A 139 16.91 2.03 6.11
N GLU A 140 16.66 1.36 4.99
CA GLU A 140 17.21 1.72 3.70
C GLU A 140 16.69 3.09 3.24
N GLN A 141 17.56 3.90 2.68
CA GLN A 141 17.22 5.21 2.14
C GLN A 141 17.22 5.16 0.62
N ARG A 142 16.17 5.71 0.02
CA ARG A 142 15.99 5.75 -1.43
C ARG A 142 15.69 7.16 -1.91
N LEU A 143 16.25 7.51 -3.05
CA LEU A 143 15.90 8.73 -3.78
C LEU A 143 14.74 8.42 -4.71
N VAL A 144 13.69 9.23 -4.64
CA VAL A 144 12.48 9.10 -5.43
C VAL A 144 12.14 10.47 -6.04
N PRO A 145 11.75 10.56 -7.32
CA PRO A 145 11.34 11.82 -7.92
C PRO A 145 10.22 12.50 -7.14
N LEU A 146 10.26 13.82 -6.97
CA LEU A 146 9.27 14.59 -6.21
C LEU A 146 7.85 14.55 -6.82
N ASN A 147 7.74 14.27 -8.12
CA ASN A 147 6.46 14.12 -8.81
C ASN A 147 5.78 12.75 -8.55
N CYS A 148 6.47 11.81 -7.89
CA CYS A 148 5.90 10.52 -7.53
C CYS A 148 4.82 10.68 -6.46
N MET A 149 3.73 9.93 -6.62
CA MET A 149 2.63 9.89 -5.66
C MET A 149 2.98 9.01 -4.47
N ALA A 150 2.48 9.39 -3.30
CA ALA A 150 2.51 8.58 -2.09
C ALA A 150 1.24 8.81 -1.28
N THR A 151 0.82 7.82 -0.48
CA THR A 151 -0.35 7.93 0.38
C THR A 151 0.11 8.15 1.83
N ILE A 152 -0.56 9.06 2.53
CA ILE A 152 -0.26 9.42 3.92
C ILE A 152 -0.64 8.27 4.86
N GLY A 153 0.26 7.96 5.81
CA GLY A 153 0.03 6.99 6.88
C GLY A 153 0.84 5.70 6.73
N VAL A 154 0.60 4.76 7.63
CA VAL A 154 1.20 3.43 7.72
C VAL A 154 0.21 2.40 7.21
N VAL A 155 0.65 1.37 6.50
CA VAL A 155 -0.23 0.30 6.02
C VAL A 155 -0.82 -0.48 7.21
N SER A 156 -2.09 -0.84 7.12
CA SER A 156 -2.84 -1.60 8.11
C SER A 156 -2.19 -2.93 8.53
N ASN A 157 -2.69 -3.52 9.62
CA ASN A 157 -2.22 -4.79 10.18
C ASN A 157 -0.72 -4.76 10.59
N PRO A 158 -0.29 -3.79 11.40
CA PRO A 158 1.13 -3.59 11.73
C PRO A 158 1.74 -4.78 12.48
N ASP A 159 0.94 -5.51 13.26
CA ASP A 159 1.37 -6.63 14.09
C ASP A 159 1.51 -7.95 13.32
N HIS A 160 1.17 -7.96 12.03
CA HIS A 160 1.24 -9.17 11.20
C HIS A 160 2.61 -9.85 11.25
N GLY A 161 3.68 -9.07 11.29
CA GLY A 161 5.06 -9.58 11.39
C GLY A 161 5.44 -10.12 12.78
N SER A 162 4.68 -9.78 13.82
CA SER A 162 4.91 -10.19 15.21
C SER A 162 4.16 -11.46 15.59
N ILE A 163 3.28 -11.97 14.71
CA ILE A 163 2.50 -13.18 14.96
C ILE A 163 3.42 -14.40 14.96
N VAL A 164 3.60 -14.99 16.13
CA VAL A 164 4.37 -16.24 16.29
C VAL A 164 3.42 -17.43 16.19
N ILE A 165 3.68 -18.29 15.19
CA ILE A 165 2.99 -19.56 15.03
C ILE A 165 3.91 -20.64 15.61
N SER A 166 3.54 -21.18 16.79
CA SER A 166 4.43 -22.01 17.63
C SER A 166 4.99 -23.25 16.96
N LYS A 167 4.31 -23.85 15.98
CA LYS A 167 4.75 -25.06 15.28
C LYS A 167 4.31 -25.12 13.83
N ALA A 168 5.09 -25.82 13.00
CA ALA A 168 4.82 -25.99 11.57
C ALA A 168 3.43 -26.59 11.27
N GLY A 169 2.93 -27.51 12.10
CA GLY A 169 1.58 -28.06 11.98
C GLY A 169 0.51 -27.01 12.08
N ARG A 170 0.67 -26.00 12.96
CA ARG A 170 -0.29 -24.88 13.09
C ARG A 170 -0.29 -24.00 11.84
N SER A 171 0.87 -23.71 11.27
CA SER A 171 0.99 -22.97 10.00
C SER A 171 0.26 -23.69 8.86
N ARG A 172 0.39 -25.01 8.79
CA ARG A 172 -0.30 -25.85 7.81
C ARG A 172 -1.82 -25.81 7.98
N TRP A 173 -2.31 -25.84 9.23
CA TRP A 173 -3.74 -25.74 9.54
C TRP A 173 -4.31 -24.38 9.15
N LEU A 174 -3.57 -23.30 9.42
CA LEU A 174 -3.96 -21.94 9.06
C LEU A 174 -3.72 -21.63 7.57
N ARG A 175 -3.19 -22.60 6.80
CA ARG A 175 -2.85 -22.47 5.36
C ARG A 175 -1.95 -21.26 5.06
N LYS A 176 -1.03 -20.96 5.97
CA LYS A 176 -0.03 -19.89 5.84
C LYS A 176 1.29 -20.41 5.25
#